data_e15c155780035a1259b694d7a72deb20
#
_entry.id   e15c155780035a1259b694d7a72deb20
#
_cell.length_a   1.000
_cell.length_b   1.000
_cell.length_c   1.000
_cell.angle_alpha   90.00
_cell.angle_beta   90.00
_cell.angle_gamma   90.00
#
_symmetry.space_group_name_H-M   'P 1'
#
loop_
_entity.id
_entity.type
_entity.pdbx_description
1 polymer ?
#
loop_
_entity_poly.entity_id
_entity_poly.type
_entity_poly.pdbx_seq_one_letter_code
_entity_poly.pdbx_strand_id
1 'polypeptide(L)'
;MRNKANLKLLAALAGLVVLVAAAGVFFGGGLRPPDSGKGPVIITATEGLIIPGEAAAVAYELPADTAWLSVQADGFTYAPVPLVCEGDYTFTQPDGGYNTLHVTKSSIRMHSADCVTQDCVSQGAATLASLDFRALGGQIICLPHKLIVELLPPGGQHSVIVLEEGQP
;
A
#
# COMPACT_ATOMS: atom_id res chain seq x y z
N MET A 1 25.40 -15.88 54.05
CA MET A 1 23.96 -15.92 54.44
C MET A 1 23.17 -15.18 53.35
N ARG A 2 22.52 -15.90 52.41
CA ARG A 2 21.70 -15.27 51.36
C ARG A 2 20.43 -14.76 52.01
N ASN A 3 20.24 -13.44 51.92
CA ASN A 3 19.13 -12.72 52.56
C ASN A 3 17.80 -13.17 51.94
N LYS A 4 16.94 -13.86 52.74
CA LYS A 4 15.63 -14.38 52.28
C LYS A 4 14.70 -13.29 51.69
N ALA A 5 14.93 -12.02 52.08
CA ALA A 5 14.23 -10.87 51.52
C ALA A 5 14.57 -10.62 50.06
N ASN A 6 15.85 -10.74 49.67
CA ASN A 6 16.29 -10.55 48.29
C ASN A 6 15.77 -11.67 47.38
N LEU A 7 15.60 -12.90 47.88
CA LEU A 7 15.05 -14.00 47.12
C LEU A 7 13.56 -13.79 46.80
N LYS A 8 12.80 -13.26 47.78
CA LYS A 8 11.37 -12.92 47.57
C LYS A 8 11.20 -11.76 46.54
N LEU A 9 12.10 -10.77 46.61
CA LEU A 9 12.08 -9.64 45.68
C LEU A 9 12.40 -10.08 44.23
N LEU A 10 13.40 -10.97 44.10
CA LEU A 10 13.76 -11.56 42.78
C LEU A 10 12.64 -12.42 42.22
N ALA A 11 11.96 -13.20 43.03
CA ALA A 11 10.81 -14.00 42.60
C ALA A 11 9.61 -13.12 42.18
N ALA A 12 9.36 -12.03 42.91
CA ALA A 12 8.31 -11.07 42.55
C ALA A 12 8.62 -10.33 41.24
N LEU A 13 9.86 -9.92 41.04
CA LEU A 13 10.32 -9.30 39.76
C LEU A 13 10.24 -10.25 38.56
N ALA A 14 10.64 -11.50 38.74
CA ALA A 14 10.53 -12.53 37.73
C ALA A 14 9.06 -12.79 37.38
N GLY A 15 8.18 -12.86 38.35
CA GLY A 15 6.73 -13.00 38.15
C GLY A 15 6.13 -11.82 37.38
N LEU A 16 6.56 -10.59 37.69
CA LEU A 16 6.10 -9.38 36.99
C LEU A 16 6.55 -9.38 35.51
N VAL A 17 7.78 -9.77 35.22
CA VAL A 17 8.31 -9.84 33.87
C VAL A 17 7.55 -10.87 33.02
N VAL A 18 7.23 -12.05 33.62
CA VAL A 18 6.43 -13.07 32.93
C VAL A 18 5.00 -12.58 32.66
N LEU A 19 4.41 -11.85 33.65
CA LEU A 19 3.05 -11.30 33.47
C LEU A 19 2.98 -10.21 32.42
N VAL A 20 3.98 -9.35 32.32
CA VAL A 20 4.09 -8.33 31.26
C VAL A 20 4.33 -8.98 29.91
N ALA A 21 5.17 -10.01 29.83
CA ALA A 21 5.38 -10.76 28.59
C ALA A 21 4.10 -11.49 28.13
N ALA A 22 3.37 -12.10 29.05
CA ALA A 22 2.09 -12.76 28.77
C ALA A 22 1.02 -11.75 28.33
N ALA A 23 0.93 -10.59 28.98
CA ALA A 23 0.03 -9.51 28.57
C ALA A 23 0.40 -8.97 27.18
N GLY A 24 1.69 -8.84 26.87
CA GLY A 24 2.17 -8.46 25.55
C GLY A 24 1.73 -9.43 24.44
N VAL A 25 1.60 -10.72 24.75
CA VAL A 25 1.09 -11.73 23.82
C VAL A 25 -0.44 -11.66 23.67
N PHE A 26 -1.17 -11.28 24.76
CA PHE A 26 -2.63 -11.20 24.74
C PHE A 26 -3.18 -9.85 24.26
N PHE A 27 -2.46 -8.74 24.48
CA PHE A 27 -2.87 -7.39 24.08
C PHE A 27 -2.02 -6.81 22.94
N GLY A 28 -0.89 -7.42 22.64
CA GLY A 28 -0.21 -7.20 21.39
C GLY A 28 -1.08 -7.81 20.29
N GLY A 29 -2.03 -7.04 19.78
CA GLY A 29 -2.55 -7.31 18.44
C GLY A 29 -1.29 -7.44 17.57
N GLY A 30 -0.91 -8.68 17.24
CA GLY A 30 0.25 -8.95 16.43
C GLY A 30 0.14 -8.00 15.25
N LEU A 31 1.20 -7.23 15.01
CA LEU A 31 1.45 -6.65 13.71
C LEU A 31 1.40 -7.84 12.77
N ARG A 32 0.19 -8.11 12.28
CA ARG A 32 -0.01 -9.06 11.20
C ARG A 32 0.89 -8.54 10.10
N PRO A 33 1.91 -9.29 9.66
CA PRO A 33 2.64 -8.89 8.49
C PRO A 33 1.57 -8.61 7.44
N PRO A 34 1.69 -7.54 6.65
CA PRO A 34 0.73 -7.30 5.59
C PRO A 34 0.61 -8.62 4.85
N ASP A 35 -0.62 -9.18 4.84
CA ASP A 35 -0.91 -10.39 4.08
C ASP A 35 -0.35 -10.12 2.68
N SER A 36 0.73 -10.80 2.36
CA SER A 36 1.36 -10.76 1.06
C SER A 36 0.43 -11.53 0.12
N GLY A 37 -0.63 -10.90 -0.30
CA GLY A 37 -1.54 -11.54 -1.23
C GLY A 37 -2.93 -10.93 -1.18
N LYS A 38 -3.32 -10.32 -2.24
CA LYS A 38 -4.69 -9.98 -2.65
C LYS A 38 -5.50 -9.26 -1.57
N GLY A 39 -5.45 -7.95 -1.61
CA GLY A 39 -6.44 -7.11 -0.94
C GLY A 39 -7.86 -7.50 -1.38
N PRO A 40 -8.90 -6.94 -0.74
CA PRO A 40 -10.29 -7.25 -1.03
C PRO A 40 -10.73 -6.83 -2.44
N VAL A 41 -9.92 -6.02 -3.12
CA VAL A 41 -10.16 -5.50 -4.46
C VAL A 41 -9.38 -6.31 -5.48
N ILE A 42 -10.06 -6.74 -6.55
CA ILE A 42 -9.40 -7.38 -7.70
C ILE A 42 -8.83 -6.27 -8.58
N ILE A 43 -7.52 -6.34 -8.82
CA ILE A 43 -6.81 -5.39 -9.69
C ILE A 43 -6.42 -6.12 -10.97
N THR A 44 -6.85 -5.60 -12.10
CA THR A 44 -6.40 -6.02 -13.43
C THR A 44 -5.71 -4.87 -14.14
N ALA A 45 -4.79 -5.16 -15.04
CA ALA A 45 -4.02 -4.14 -15.73
C ALA A 45 -3.81 -4.50 -17.20
N THR A 46 -3.59 -3.49 -18.01
CA THR A 46 -3.09 -3.65 -19.39
C THR A 46 -1.73 -4.37 -19.36
N GLU A 47 -1.47 -5.18 -20.37
CA GLU A 47 -0.19 -5.89 -20.53
C GLU A 47 1.00 -4.92 -20.42
N GLY A 48 2.00 -5.32 -19.65
CA GLY A 48 3.21 -4.52 -19.40
C GLY A 48 3.14 -3.63 -18.15
N LEU A 49 1.97 -3.44 -17.55
CA LEU A 49 1.85 -2.77 -16.23
C LEU A 49 2.08 -3.77 -15.10
N ILE A 50 2.72 -3.30 -14.04
CA ILE A 50 2.94 -4.09 -12.82
C ILE A 50 1.71 -3.96 -11.94
N ILE A 51 1.10 -5.10 -11.56
CA ILE A 51 -0.11 -5.11 -10.73
C ILE A 51 0.25 -4.84 -9.27
N PRO A 52 -0.34 -3.81 -8.62
CA PRO A 52 -0.15 -3.57 -7.19
C PRO A 52 -0.51 -4.80 -6.36
N GLY A 53 0.40 -5.22 -5.46
CA GLY A 53 0.21 -6.39 -4.58
C GLY A 53 0.60 -7.73 -5.21
N GLU A 54 0.93 -7.79 -6.49
CA GLU A 54 1.62 -8.93 -7.06
C GLU A 54 3.13 -8.69 -6.93
N ALA A 55 3.82 -9.60 -6.25
CA ALA A 55 5.27 -9.55 -6.13
C ALA A 55 5.88 -9.83 -7.51
N ALA A 56 6.10 -8.78 -8.27
CA ALA A 56 6.99 -8.86 -9.40
C ALA A 56 8.41 -8.71 -8.83
N ALA A 57 9.10 -9.80 -8.64
CA ALA A 57 10.56 -9.80 -8.52
C ALA A 57 11.15 -9.39 -9.87
N VAL A 58 10.96 -8.12 -10.22
CA VAL A 58 11.57 -7.54 -11.41
C VAL A 58 12.58 -6.54 -10.92
N ALA A 59 13.82 -7.00 -10.82
CA ALA A 59 14.96 -6.11 -10.72
C ALA A 59 15.08 -5.34 -12.05
N TYR A 60 14.22 -4.33 -12.22
CA TYR A 60 14.42 -3.35 -13.27
C TYR A 60 15.44 -2.35 -12.78
N GLU A 61 16.47 -2.11 -13.54
CA GLU A 61 17.18 -0.84 -13.47
C GLU A 61 16.21 0.23 -14.02
N LEU A 62 15.41 0.78 -13.10
CA LEU A 62 14.44 1.80 -13.44
C LEU A 62 15.17 3.12 -13.72
N PRO A 63 14.78 3.87 -14.74
CA PRO A 63 15.26 5.24 -14.94
C PRO A 63 15.06 6.08 -13.66
N ALA A 64 16.00 6.95 -13.35
CA ALA A 64 15.96 7.79 -12.15
C ALA A 64 14.75 8.74 -12.12
N ASP A 65 14.15 9.00 -13.26
CA ASP A 65 12.97 9.84 -13.46
C ASP A 65 11.64 9.05 -13.46
N THR A 66 11.66 7.78 -13.04
CA THR A 66 10.45 6.95 -12.97
C THR A 66 9.50 7.45 -11.89
N ALA A 67 8.26 7.77 -12.28
CA ALA A 67 7.17 8.03 -11.35
C ALA A 67 6.56 6.73 -10.82
N TRP A 68 5.83 6.83 -9.72
CA TRP A 68 5.24 5.67 -9.05
C TRP A 68 3.75 5.85 -8.82
N LEU A 69 3.03 4.74 -8.79
CA LEU A 69 1.63 4.67 -8.40
C LEU A 69 1.51 4.05 -7.03
N SER A 70 0.95 4.77 -6.08
CA SER A 70 0.49 4.25 -4.78
C SER A 70 -1.00 3.97 -4.86
N VAL A 71 -1.43 2.86 -4.28
CA VAL A 71 -2.84 2.44 -4.26
C VAL A 71 -3.25 2.07 -2.83
N GLN A 72 -4.38 2.65 -2.40
CA GLN A 72 -5.08 2.23 -1.20
C GLN A 72 -6.53 1.89 -1.58
N ALA A 73 -7.00 0.71 -1.23
CA ALA A 73 -8.35 0.27 -1.53
C ALA A 73 -8.95 -0.48 -0.35
N ASP A 74 -10.15 -0.07 0.09
CA ASP A 74 -10.91 -0.63 1.22
C ASP A 74 -10.07 -0.85 2.50
N GLY A 75 -9.19 0.12 2.81
CA GLY A 75 -8.30 0.08 3.97
C GLY A 75 -6.99 -0.69 3.78
N PHE A 76 -6.77 -1.30 2.63
CA PHE A 76 -5.50 -1.92 2.26
C PHE A 76 -4.60 -0.95 1.53
N THR A 77 -3.32 -0.93 1.90
CA THR A 77 -2.28 -0.18 1.18
C THR A 77 -1.41 -1.17 0.44
N TYR A 78 -1.34 -1.01 -0.87
CA TYR A 78 -0.47 -1.81 -1.74
C TYR A 78 0.92 -1.18 -1.83
N ALA A 79 1.94 -2.02 -2.03
CA ALA A 79 3.27 -1.51 -2.32
C ALA A 79 3.23 -0.66 -3.59
N PRO A 80 3.89 0.51 -3.62
CA PRO A 80 3.94 1.35 -4.81
C PRO A 80 4.54 0.61 -6.00
N VAL A 81 3.99 0.83 -7.18
CA VAL A 81 4.49 0.25 -8.43
C VAL A 81 5.02 1.33 -9.38
N PRO A 82 6.10 1.08 -10.11
CA PRO A 82 6.65 2.05 -11.06
C PRO A 82 5.76 2.17 -12.30
N LEU A 83 5.63 3.38 -12.80
CA LEU A 83 4.91 3.68 -14.04
C LEU A 83 5.87 3.56 -15.23
N VAL A 84 6.01 2.35 -15.77
CA VAL A 84 6.96 2.03 -16.84
C VAL A 84 6.39 2.18 -18.24
N CYS A 85 5.07 2.07 -18.38
CA CYS A 85 4.36 2.23 -19.65
C CYS A 85 3.00 2.89 -19.46
N GLU A 86 2.31 3.19 -20.56
CA GLU A 86 0.94 3.68 -20.58
C GLU A 86 -0.03 2.50 -20.58
N GLY A 87 -1.15 2.66 -19.89
CA GLY A 87 -2.20 1.64 -19.85
C GLY A 87 -3.26 1.93 -18.80
N ASP A 88 -4.11 0.95 -18.55
CA ASP A 88 -5.23 1.06 -17.62
C ASP A 88 -5.14 0.02 -16.52
N TYR A 89 -5.42 0.44 -15.30
CA TYR A 89 -5.73 -0.42 -14.16
C TYR A 89 -7.24 -0.43 -13.94
N THR A 90 -7.83 -1.60 -13.77
CA THR A 90 -9.22 -1.73 -13.31
C THR A 90 -9.25 -2.32 -11.92
N PHE A 91 -9.87 -1.60 -11.02
CA PHE A 91 -10.09 -1.99 -9.62
C PHE A 91 -11.54 -2.43 -9.49
N THR A 92 -11.77 -3.71 -9.19
CA THR A 92 -13.12 -4.26 -9.00
C THR A 92 -13.34 -4.56 -7.53
N GLN A 93 -14.35 -3.92 -6.96
CA GLN A 93 -14.75 -4.08 -5.58
C GLN A 93 -15.46 -5.43 -5.36
N PRO A 94 -15.54 -5.96 -4.13
CA PRO A 94 -16.25 -7.22 -3.85
C PRO A 94 -17.75 -7.19 -4.19
N ASP A 95 -18.37 -6.01 -4.19
CA ASP A 95 -19.77 -5.79 -4.56
C ASP A 95 -19.99 -5.62 -6.07
N GLY A 96 -18.93 -5.69 -6.86
CA GLY A 96 -18.95 -5.53 -8.31
C GLY A 96 -18.74 -4.10 -8.80
N GLY A 97 -18.69 -3.12 -7.91
CA GLY A 97 -18.35 -1.73 -8.25
C GLY A 97 -16.94 -1.63 -8.84
N TYR A 98 -16.71 -0.69 -9.77
CA TYR A 98 -15.40 -0.59 -10.41
C TYR A 98 -14.90 0.83 -10.59
N ASN A 99 -13.59 0.94 -10.75
CA ASN A 99 -12.87 2.13 -11.18
C ASN A 99 -11.84 1.74 -12.25
N THR A 100 -11.74 2.49 -13.32
CA THR A 100 -10.67 2.36 -14.31
C THR A 100 -9.77 3.59 -14.25
N LEU A 101 -8.50 3.36 -13.92
CA LEU A 101 -7.46 4.38 -13.84
C LEU A 101 -6.57 4.28 -15.07
N HIS A 102 -6.53 5.34 -15.86
CA HIS A 102 -5.56 5.48 -16.93
C HIS A 102 -4.26 6.06 -16.40
N VAL A 103 -3.13 5.45 -16.72
CA VAL A 103 -1.80 5.86 -16.31
C VAL A 103 -0.89 6.09 -17.51
N THR A 104 0.04 7.03 -17.37
CA THR A 104 1.20 7.19 -18.25
C THR A 104 2.46 7.21 -17.39
N LYS A 105 3.64 7.34 -17.97
CA LYS A 105 4.90 7.46 -17.22
C LYS A 105 4.95 8.69 -16.30
N SER A 106 4.06 9.67 -16.46
CA SER A 106 4.10 10.95 -15.73
C SER A 106 2.74 11.45 -15.26
N SER A 107 1.69 10.67 -15.42
CA SER A 107 0.34 11.09 -15.04
C SER A 107 -0.56 9.91 -14.70
N ILE A 108 -1.60 10.22 -13.90
CA ILE A 108 -2.71 9.31 -13.62
C ILE A 108 -4.02 10.06 -13.79
N ARG A 109 -5.08 9.38 -14.22
CA ARG A 109 -6.43 9.94 -14.34
C ARG A 109 -7.47 8.85 -14.14
N MET A 110 -8.48 9.11 -13.30
CA MET A 110 -9.65 8.24 -13.27
C MET A 110 -10.38 8.37 -14.61
N HIS A 111 -10.37 7.31 -15.40
CA HIS A 111 -10.98 7.28 -16.73
C HIS A 111 -12.47 7.03 -16.65
N SER A 112 -12.88 6.06 -15.82
CA SER A 112 -14.27 5.72 -15.57
C SER A 112 -14.47 5.12 -14.18
N ALA A 113 -15.69 5.18 -13.67
CA ALA A 113 -16.15 4.52 -12.47
C ALA A 113 -17.65 4.34 -12.56
N ASP A 114 -18.23 3.40 -11.83
CA ASP A 114 -19.69 3.24 -11.74
C ASP A 114 -20.29 3.87 -10.48
N CYS A 115 -19.52 4.64 -9.73
CA CYS A 115 -20.02 5.42 -8.61
C CYS A 115 -20.99 6.52 -9.08
N VAL A 116 -22.05 6.76 -8.30
CA VAL A 116 -23.17 7.65 -8.68
C VAL A 116 -22.72 9.08 -8.97
N THR A 117 -21.78 9.63 -8.17
CA THR A 117 -21.41 11.05 -8.26
C THR A 117 -20.38 11.32 -9.33
N GLN A 118 -19.59 10.34 -9.77
CA GLN A 118 -18.50 10.48 -10.74
C GLN A 118 -17.45 11.54 -10.32
N ASP A 119 -17.39 11.90 -9.03
CA ASP A 119 -16.46 12.92 -8.53
C ASP A 119 -15.01 12.54 -8.78
N CYS A 120 -14.67 11.25 -8.65
CA CYS A 120 -13.31 10.76 -8.90
C CYS A 120 -12.88 10.96 -10.37
N VAL A 121 -13.79 10.85 -11.32
CA VAL A 121 -13.54 11.13 -12.74
C VAL A 121 -13.39 12.64 -12.96
N SER A 122 -14.19 13.44 -12.28
CA SER A 122 -14.20 14.91 -12.39
C SER A 122 -12.96 15.58 -11.77
N GLN A 123 -12.19 14.88 -10.92
CA GLN A 123 -10.94 15.39 -10.33
C GLN A 123 -9.85 15.67 -11.39
N GLY A 124 -10.01 15.13 -12.59
CA GLY A 124 -9.07 15.32 -13.69
C GLY A 124 -7.75 14.57 -13.50
N ALA A 125 -6.80 14.84 -14.38
CA ALA A 125 -5.49 14.20 -14.33
C ALA A 125 -4.59 14.80 -13.25
N ALA A 126 -3.90 13.95 -12.50
CA ALA A 126 -2.71 14.33 -11.74
C ALA A 126 -1.48 14.06 -12.62
N THR A 127 -0.67 15.08 -12.83
CA THR A 127 0.57 15.01 -13.61
C THR A 127 1.75 15.44 -12.76
N LEU A 128 2.95 14.94 -13.03
CA LEU A 128 4.15 15.37 -12.28
C LEU A 128 4.31 16.89 -12.29
N ALA A 129 3.93 17.56 -13.39
CA ALA A 129 4.01 19.01 -13.51
C ALA A 129 2.95 19.77 -12.70
N SER A 130 1.87 19.11 -12.30
CA SER A 130 0.73 19.75 -11.61
C SER A 130 0.63 19.41 -10.12
N LEU A 131 1.48 18.55 -9.58
CA LEU A 131 1.38 18.06 -8.19
C LEU A 131 1.31 19.21 -7.17
N ASP A 132 2.16 20.22 -7.32
CA ASP A 132 2.26 21.35 -6.39
C ASP A 132 1.06 22.33 -6.49
N PHE A 133 0.29 22.26 -7.57
CA PHE A 133 -0.82 23.18 -7.84
C PHE A 133 -2.19 22.57 -7.64
N ARG A 134 -2.26 21.25 -7.47
CA ARG A 134 -3.53 20.54 -7.21
C ARG A 134 -3.87 20.56 -5.74
N ALA A 135 -5.16 20.76 -5.41
CA ALA A 135 -5.65 20.74 -4.04
C ALA A 135 -5.39 19.40 -3.33
N LEU A 136 -5.41 18.30 -4.08
CA LEU A 136 -5.16 16.93 -3.58
C LEU A 136 -3.75 16.43 -3.94
N GLY A 137 -2.86 17.30 -4.42
CA GLY A 137 -1.54 16.88 -4.88
C GLY A 137 -1.62 15.81 -5.98
N GLY A 138 -0.93 14.69 -5.77
CA GLY A 138 -0.96 13.54 -6.68
C GLY A 138 -2.17 12.63 -6.54
N GLN A 139 -3.07 12.89 -5.58
CA GLN A 139 -4.16 11.97 -5.26
C GLN A 139 -5.39 12.15 -6.16
N ILE A 140 -6.04 11.01 -6.43
CA ILE A 140 -7.40 10.90 -6.96
C ILE A 140 -8.17 9.97 -6.03
N ILE A 141 -9.31 10.43 -5.52
CA ILE A 141 -10.07 9.76 -4.46
C ILE A 141 -11.46 9.40 -4.96
N CYS A 142 -11.83 8.13 -4.84
CA CYS A 142 -13.19 7.63 -5.03
C CYS A 142 -13.73 7.19 -3.66
N LEU A 143 -14.47 8.06 -2.98
CA LEU A 143 -15.03 7.77 -1.66
C LEU A 143 -16.02 6.60 -1.66
N PRO A 144 -16.97 6.50 -2.61
CA PRO A 144 -17.92 5.40 -2.63
C PRO A 144 -17.23 4.03 -2.71
N HIS A 145 -16.13 3.93 -3.47
CA HIS A 145 -15.37 2.70 -3.63
C HIS A 145 -14.16 2.62 -2.68
N LYS A 146 -14.01 3.58 -1.74
CA LYS A 146 -12.89 3.62 -0.78
C LYS A 146 -11.53 3.43 -1.47
N LEU A 147 -11.38 3.98 -2.68
CA LEU A 147 -10.18 3.89 -3.49
C LEU A 147 -9.45 5.23 -3.46
N ILE A 148 -8.18 5.20 -3.13
CA ILE A 148 -7.25 6.33 -3.23
C ILE A 148 -6.09 5.86 -4.09
N VAL A 149 -5.82 6.56 -5.16
CA VAL A 149 -4.64 6.37 -6.01
C VAL A 149 -3.82 7.64 -5.99
N GLU A 150 -2.51 7.52 -5.98
CA GLU A 150 -1.61 8.66 -5.88
C GLU A 150 -0.42 8.53 -6.83
N LEU A 151 -0.21 9.58 -7.61
CA LEU A 151 1.00 9.76 -8.41
C LEU A 151 2.12 10.27 -7.51
N LEU A 152 3.17 9.49 -7.37
CA LEU A 152 4.35 9.85 -6.59
C LEU A 152 5.49 10.25 -7.54
N PRO A 153 6.21 11.35 -7.22
CA PRO A 153 7.33 11.80 -8.05
C PRO A 153 8.51 10.84 -7.98
N PRO A 154 9.44 10.91 -8.93
CA PRO A 154 10.72 10.22 -8.88
C PRO A 154 11.52 10.59 -7.62
N GLY A 155 12.40 9.68 -7.16
CA GLY A 155 13.35 9.96 -6.07
C GLY A 155 12.79 9.81 -4.65
N GLY A 156 11.51 9.44 -4.48
CA GLY A 156 11.01 8.95 -3.21
C GLY A 156 11.64 7.58 -2.89
N GLN A 157 11.91 7.29 -1.59
CA GLN A 157 12.34 5.95 -1.18
C GLN A 157 11.14 4.99 -1.29
N HIS A 158 10.77 4.64 -2.50
CA HIS A 158 9.78 3.61 -2.75
C HIS A 158 10.54 2.29 -2.84
N SER A 159 10.77 1.68 -1.67
CA SER A 159 11.40 0.37 -1.58
C SER A 159 10.44 -0.67 -2.18
N VAL A 160 10.73 -1.14 -3.36
CA VAL A 160 10.22 -2.44 -3.80
C VAL A 160 10.85 -3.46 -2.84
N ILE A 161 10.09 -3.99 -1.91
CA ILE A 161 10.53 -5.10 -1.08
C ILE A 161 10.62 -6.31 -2.03
N VAL A 162 11.81 -6.57 -2.54
CA VAL A 162 12.13 -7.83 -3.18
C VAL A 162 12.14 -8.87 -2.06
N LEU A 163 11.07 -9.65 -1.95
CA LEU A 163 11.13 -10.89 -1.18
C LEU A 163 12.00 -11.84 -1.99
N GLU A 164 13.27 -11.95 -1.61
CA GLU A 164 14.09 -13.06 -2.07
C GLU A 164 13.41 -14.35 -1.64
N GLU A 165 12.92 -15.10 -2.62
CA GLU A 165 12.47 -16.47 -2.42
C GLU A 165 13.69 -17.26 -1.94
N GLY A 166 13.60 -17.78 -0.70
CA GLY A 166 14.70 -18.44 -0.03
C GLY A 166 15.29 -19.55 -0.90
N GLN A 167 16.61 -19.51 -1.08
CA GLN A 167 17.39 -20.63 -1.58
C GLN A 167 17.24 -21.81 -0.62
N PRO A 168 17.18 -23.04 -1.17
CA PRO A 168 17.08 -24.29 -0.42
C PRO A 168 18.31 -24.58 0.42
#